data_4d359dc6a1a6a9a81fdec870f0c57e29
#
_entry.id   4d359dc6a1a6a9a81fdec870f0c57e29
#
_cell.length_a   1.000
_cell.length_b   1.000
_cell.length_c   1.000
_cell.angle_alpha   90.00
_cell.angle_beta   90.00
_cell.angle_gamma   90.00
#
_symmetry.space_group_name_H-M   'P 1'
#
loop_
_entity.id
_entity.type
_entity.pdbx_description
1 polymer ?
#
loop_
_entity_poly.entity_id
_entity_poly.type
_entity_poly.pdbx_seq_one_letter_code
_entity_poly.pdbx_strand_id
1 'polypeptide(L)' 'MPYISQPSRAGLDAHIDALANEIRALAKSEGHDAAFCGPLNYACTKLALQVIPVRRYWTIALVVGVFKNIAD' A
#
# COMPACT_ATOMS: atom_id res chain seq x y z
N MET A 1 -1.15 -4.74 15.74
CA MET A 1 -1.63 -3.93 14.63
C MET A 1 -2.28 -2.66 15.15
N PRO A 2 -1.87 -1.50 14.71
CA PRO A 2 -2.52 -0.26 15.14
C PRO A 2 -3.91 -0.15 14.51
N TYR A 3 -4.87 0.22 15.33
CA TYR A 3 -6.23 0.43 14.86
C TYR A 3 -6.47 1.92 14.66
N ILE A 4 -7.17 2.25 13.60
CA ILE A 4 -7.61 3.61 13.36
C ILE A 4 -9.12 3.69 13.59
N SER A 5 -9.62 4.87 13.94
CA SER A 5 -11.03 5.07 14.21
C SER A 5 -11.86 4.90 12.95
N GLN A 6 -13.16 4.60 13.12
CA GLN A 6 -14.07 4.44 11.99
C GLN A 6 -14.10 5.65 11.06
N PRO A 7 -14.23 6.89 11.57
CA PRO A 7 -14.20 8.07 10.68
C PRO A 7 -12.90 8.20 9.89
N SER A 8 -11.76 7.87 10.51
CA SER A 8 -10.46 7.92 9.81
C SER A 8 -10.36 6.85 8.74
N ARG A 9 -10.92 5.66 9.00
CA ARG A 9 -10.96 4.59 8.00
C ARG A 9 -11.77 4.98 6.78
N ALA A 10 -12.91 5.65 6.97
CA ALA A 10 -13.78 6.02 5.87
C ALA A 10 -13.05 6.87 4.83
N GLY A 11 -12.26 7.84 5.29
CA GLY A 11 -11.46 8.67 4.39
C GLY A 11 -10.39 7.88 3.65
N LEU A 12 -9.68 7.03 4.37
CA LEU A 12 -8.64 6.18 3.77
C LEU A 12 -9.23 5.17 2.80
N ASP A 13 -10.37 4.57 3.15
CA ASP A 13 -11.00 3.54 2.33
C ASP A 13 -11.35 4.06 0.94
N ALA A 14 -11.85 5.29 0.84
CA ALA A 14 -12.17 5.89 -0.46
C ALA A 14 -10.95 5.96 -1.37
N HIS A 15 -9.80 6.39 -0.83
CA HIS A 15 -8.56 6.47 -1.58
C HIS A 15 -7.99 5.11 -1.90
N ILE A 16 -8.08 4.18 -0.95
CA ILE A 16 -7.60 2.80 -1.15
C ILE A 16 -8.43 2.13 -2.24
N ASP A 17 -9.74 2.31 -2.24
CA ASP A 17 -10.60 1.72 -3.26
C ASP A 17 -10.26 2.25 -4.65
N ALA A 18 -10.04 3.56 -4.77
CA ALA A 18 -9.64 4.16 -6.04
C ALA A 18 -8.31 3.60 -6.53
N LEU A 19 -7.33 3.48 -5.64
CA LEU A 19 -6.02 2.94 -5.97
C LEU A 19 -6.12 1.46 -6.35
N ALA A 20 -6.92 0.69 -5.62
CA ALA A 20 -7.13 -0.73 -5.92
C ALA A 20 -7.74 -0.92 -7.30
N ASN A 21 -8.71 -0.09 -7.67
CA ASN A 21 -9.32 -0.13 -9.00
C ASN A 21 -8.27 0.15 -10.09
N GLU A 22 -7.39 1.13 -9.86
CA GLU A 22 -6.34 1.47 -10.81
C GLU A 22 -5.34 0.32 -10.98
N ILE A 23 -4.95 -0.31 -9.87
CA ILE A 23 -4.04 -1.45 -9.91
C ILE A 23 -4.67 -2.62 -10.66
N ARG A 24 -5.96 -2.89 -10.42
CA ARG A 24 -6.66 -3.95 -11.14
C ARG A 24 -6.73 -3.67 -12.63
N ALA A 25 -6.97 -2.41 -13.01
CA ALA A 25 -7.02 -2.03 -14.42
C ALA A 25 -5.67 -2.23 -15.11
N LEU A 26 -4.57 -1.85 -14.45
CA LEU A 26 -3.23 -2.06 -14.98
C LEU A 26 -2.91 -3.55 -15.09
N ALA A 27 -3.26 -4.33 -14.07
CA ALA A 27 -3.04 -5.78 -14.09
C ALA A 27 -3.81 -6.44 -15.21
N LYS A 28 -5.05 -6.01 -15.45
CA LYS A 28 -5.88 -6.57 -16.51
C LYS A 28 -5.28 -6.30 -17.89
N SER A 29 -4.68 -5.14 -18.09
CA SER A 29 -4.05 -4.81 -19.37
C SER A 29 -2.84 -5.68 -19.66
N GLU A 30 -2.15 -6.18 -18.61
CA GLU A 30 -1.00 -7.08 -18.76
C GLU A 30 -1.42 -8.51 -19.08
N GLY A 31 -2.62 -8.92 -18.68
CA GLY A 31 -3.22 -10.18 -19.11
C GLY A 31 -2.75 -11.44 -18.40
N HIS A 32 -2.11 -11.35 -17.23
CA HIS A 32 -1.73 -12.53 -16.45
C HIS A 32 -2.00 -12.33 -14.96
N ASP A 33 -2.12 -13.45 -14.24
CA ASP A 33 -2.60 -13.44 -12.86
C ASP A 33 -1.71 -12.66 -11.88
N ALA A 34 -0.41 -12.64 -12.11
CA ALA A 34 0.53 -11.95 -11.22
C ALA A 34 0.80 -10.51 -11.64
N ALA A 35 0.08 -9.99 -12.63
CA ALA A 35 0.34 -8.65 -13.17
C ALA A 35 0.10 -7.54 -12.15
N PHE A 36 -0.65 -7.80 -11.07
CA PHE A 36 -0.88 -6.82 -10.03
C PHE A 36 0.37 -6.53 -9.18
N CYS A 37 1.35 -7.45 -9.19
CA CYS A 37 2.51 -7.36 -8.29
C CYS A 37 3.35 -6.11 -8.53
N GLY A 38 3.65 -5.79 -9.79
CA GLY A 38 4.42 -4.62 -10.14
C GLY A 38 3.75 -3.31 -9.71
N PRO A 39 2.52 -3.05 -10.16
CA PRO A 39 1.79 -1.86 -9.74
C PRO A 39 1.60 -1.75 -8.23
N LEU A 40 1.28 -2.85 -7.57
CA LEU A 40 1.11 -2.86 -6.11
C LEU A 40 2.43 -2.52 -5.41
N ASN A 41 3.53 -3.13 -5.82
CA ASN A 41 4.83 -2.86 -5.23
C ASN A 41 5.23 -1.39 -5.42
N TYR A 42 5.03 -0.86 -6.62
CA TYR A 42 5.33 0.54 -6.90
C TYR A 42 4.49 1.48 -6.02
N ALA A 43 3.19 1.23 -5.96
CA ALA A 43 2.26 2.07 -5.20
C ALA A 43 2.61 2.06 -3.71
N CYS A 44 2.87 0.88 -3.13
CA CYS A 44 3.21 0.76 -1.72
C CYS A 44 4.54 1.45 -1.41
N THR A 45 5.53 1.27 -2.26
CA THR A 45 6.85 1.88 -2.07
C THR A 45 6.77 3.40 -2.13
N LYS A 46 6.11 3.91 -3.16
CA LYS A 46 5.98 5.36 -3.33
C LYS A 46 5.17 5.98 -2.20
N LEU A 47 4.09 5.33 -1.80
CA LEU A 47 3.27 5.81 -0.70
C LEU A 47 4.07 5.86 0.60
N ALA A 48 4.82 4.80 0.90
CA ALA A 48 5.64 4.74 2.10
C ALA A 48 6.68 5.87 2.11
N LEU A 49 7.32 6.13 0.97
CA LEU A 49 8.32 7.18 0.86
C LEU A 49 7.72 8.58 1.06
N GLN A 50 6.47 8.77 0.67
CA GLN A 50 5.78 10.05 0.85
C GLN A 50 5.33 10.27 2.30
N VAL A 51 4.96 9.19 2.99
CA VAL A 51 4.37 9.27 4.32
C VAL A 51 5.43 9.32 5.42
N ILE A 52 6.57 8.65 5.21
CA ILE A 52 7.63 8.60 6.21
C ILE A 52 8.27 9.99 6.37
N PRO A 53 8.09 10.64 7.54
CA PRO A 53 8.61 12.00 7.74
C PRO A 53 10.13 12.05 7.86
N VAL A 54 10.74 10.96 8.38
CA VAL A 54 12.20 10.87 8.54
C VAL A 54 12.65 9.50 8.05
N ARG A 55 13.58 9.48 7.07
CA ARG A 55 14.07 8.24 6.49
C ARG A 55 15.24 7.69 7.29
N ARG A 56 14.98 7.31 8.53
CA ARG A 56 15.96 6.65 9.38
C ARG A 56 15.77 5.16 9.30
N TYR A 57 16.84 4.42 9.57
CA TYR A 57 16.81 2.96 9.48
C TYR A 57 15.65 2.36 10.27
N TRP A 58 15.45 2.81 11.52
CA TRP A 58 14.39 2.24 12.36
C TRP A 58 12.99 2.52 11.80
N THR A 59 12.79 3.68 11.18
CA THR A 59 11.51 4.01 10.55
C THR A 59 11.24 3.09 9.38
N ILE A 60 12.25 2.84 8.56
CA ILE A 60 12.14 1.94 7.41
C ILE A 60 11.86 0.52 7.91
N ALA A 61 12.52 0.09 8.96
CA ALA A 61 12.31 -1.23 9.54
C ALA A 61 10.88 -1.40 10.04
N LEU A 62 10.27 -0.36 10.63
CA LEU A 62 8.88 -0.39 11.07
C LEU A 62 7.93 -0.58 9.90
N VAL A 63 8.14 0.14 8.81
CA VAL A 63 7.29 0.04 7.62
C VAL A 63 7.40 -1.35 7.00
N VAL A 64 8.61 -1.88 6.89
CA VAL A 64 8.84 -3.24 6.37
C VAL A 64 8.14 -4.25 7.27
N GLY A 65 8.22 -4.07 8.60
CA GLY A 65 7.53 -4.95 9.54
C GLY A 65 6.01 -4.94 9.36
N VAL A 66 5.42 -3.77 9.11
CA VAL A 66 3.98 -3.66 8.84
C VAL A 66 3.62 -4.42 7.58
N PHE A 67 4.35 -4.25 6.50
CA PHE A 67 4.08 -4.95 5.24
C PHE A 67 4.24 -6.45 5.40
N LYS A 68 5.24 -6.89 6.14
CA LYS A 68 5.44 -8.31 6.40
C LYS A 68 4.27 -8.91 7.17
N ASN A 69 3.74 -8.20 8.16
CA ASN A 69 2.57 -8.66 8.91
C ASN A 69 1.33 -8.80 8.02
N ILE A 70 1.17 -7.90 7.06
CA ILE A 70 0.06 -7.96 6.11
C ILE A 70 0.21 -9.19 5.21
N ALA A 71 1.43 -9.51 4.79
CA ALA A 71 1.70 -10.64 3.92
C ALA A 71 1.57 -11.99 4.63
N ASP A 72 1.86 -12.03 5.92
CA ASP A 72 1.76 -13.24 6.72
C ASP A 72 0.31 -13.52 7.11
#